data_3f227f6562df8e283e667c784ef8cd5f
#
_entry.id   3f227f6562df8e283e667c784ef8cd5f
#
_cell.length_a   1.000
_cell.length_b   1.000
_cell.length_c   1.000
_cell.angle_alpha   90.00
_cell.angle_beta   90.00
_cell.angle_gamma   90.00
#
_symmetry.space_group_name_H-M   'P 1'
#
loop_
_entity.id
_entity.type
_entity.pdbx_description
1 polymer ?
#
loop_
_entity_poly.entity_id
_entity_poly.type
_entity_poly.pdbx_seq_one_letter_code
_entity_poly.pdbx_strand_id
1 'polypeptide(L)'
;MFVFYILVGVLLFFILMNLSVVLRAKLKKGRLVPDIGGEIGRAIDKGEKVILYFYSPTCSACKLQTPIIDKLINSGNGKAKIFKIDVSRDVNVALKLGVMGTPSTVVIENGKIKEFFVGVKSENILRRFL
;
A
#
# COMPACT_ATOMS: atom_id res chain seq x y z
N MET A 1 -30.96 -29.49 -13.34
CA MET A 1 -29.56 -29.80 -13.68
C MET A 1 -28.85 -28.63 -14.32
N PHE A 2 -29.40 -28.00 -15.36
CA PHE A 2 -28.80 -26.87 -16.04
C PHE A 2 -28.52 -25.67 -15.12
N VAL A 3 -29.48 -25.32 -14.22
CA VAL A 3 -29.34 -24.25 -13.25
C VAL A 3 -28.23 -24.55 -12.23
N PHE A 4 -28.06 -25.81 -11.86
CA PHE A 4 -27.01 -26.23 -10.94
C PHE A 4 -25.60 -26.01 -11.53
N TYR A 5 -25.39 -26.33 -12.80
CA TYR A 5 -24.11 -26.09 -13.48
C TYR A 5 -23.80 -24.59 -13.63
N ILE A 6 -24.82 -23.77 -13.89
CA ILE A 6 -24.67 -22.32 -13.93
C ILE A 6 -24.24 -21.75 -12.57
N LEU A 7 -24.90 -22.20 -11.49
CA LEU A 7 -24.56 -21.76 -10.13
C LEU A 7 -23.13 -22.16 -9.73
N VAL A 8 -22.74 -23.39 -10.06
CA VAL A 8 -21.36 -23.87 -9.82
C VAL A 8 -20.36 -23.07 -10.64
N GLY A 9 -20.66 -22.78 -11.91
CA GLY A 9 -19.79 -21.96 -12.76
C GLY A 9 -19.61 -20.53 -12.23
N VAL A 10 -20.69 -19.90 -11.80
CA VAL A 10 -20.65 -18.56 -11.21
C VAL A 10 -19.85 -18.57 -9.91
N LEU A 11 -20.06 -19.56 -9.04
CA LEU A 11 -19.32 -19.71 -7.79
C LEU A 11 -17.81 -19.88 -8.05
N LEU A 12 -17.43 -20.74 -8.98
CA LEU A 12 -16.04 -20.94 -9.39
C LEU A 12 -15.41 -19.67 -9.95
N PHE A 13 -16.15 -18.94 -10.77
CA PHE A 13 -15.71 -17.65 -11.30
C PHE A 13 -15.42 -16.63 -10.19
N PHE A 14 -16.31 -16.52 -9.20
CA PHE A 14 -16.08 -15.65 -8.05
C PHE A 14 -14.88 -16.07 -7.20
N ILE A 15 -14.71 -17.38 -6.99
CA ILE A 15 -13.55 -17.91 -6.24
C ILE A 15 -12.24 -17.58 -6.98
N LEU A 16 -12.18 -17.82 -8.29
CA LEU A 16 -11.00 -17.54 -9.11
C LEU A 16 -10.69 -16.03 -9.15
N MET A 17 -11.70 -15.20 -9.23
CA MET A 17 -11.53 -13.74 -9.24
C MET A 17 -10.97 -13.25 -7.88
N ASN A 18 -11.53 -13.71 -6.76
CA ASN A 18 -11.02 -13.38 -5.44
C ASN A 18 -9.60 -13.91 -5.23
N LEU A 19 -9.32 -15.13 -5.64
CA LEU A 19 -7.99 -15.73 -5.53
C LEU A 19 -6.94 -14.92 -6.31
N SER A 20 -7.28 -14.45 -7.50
CA SER A 20 -6.38 -13.65 -8.32
C SER A 20 -6.05 -12.29 -7.68
N VAL A 21 -7.02 -11.66 -7.03
CA VAL A 21 -6.80 -10.40 -6.28
C VAL A 21 -5.86 -10.62 -5.11
N VAL A 22 -6.10 -11.67 -4.32
CA VAL A 22 -5.24 -12.01 -3.17
C VAL A 22 -3.82 -12.39 -3.63
N LEU A 23 -3.70 -13.15 -4.72
CA LEU A 23 -2.41 -13.54 -5.28
C LEU A 23 -1.60 -12.32 -5.76
N ARG A 24 -2.26 -11.39 -6.46
CA ARG A 24 -1.61 -10.14 -6.91
C ARG A 24 -1.11 -9.29 -5.73
N ALA A 25 -1.86 -9.22 -4.65
CA ALA A 25 -1.43 -8.53 -3.43
C ALA A 25 -0.21 -9.21 -2.79
N LYS A 26 -0.19 -10.55 -2.73
CA LYS A 26 0.95 -11.31 -2.21
C LYS A 26 2.19 -11.20 -3.09
N LEU A 27 2.04 -11.15 -4.41
CA LEU A 27 3.15 -11.01 -5.36
C LEU A 27 3.86 -9.65 -5.27
N LYS A 28 3.19 -8.62 -4.72
CA LYS A 28 3.82 -7.31 -4.47
C LYS A 28 4.73 -7.30 -3.25
N LYS A 29 4.54 -8.23 -2.30
CA LYS A 29 5.43 -8.42 -1.15
C LYS A 29 6.78 -8.99 -1.58
N GLY A 30 7.87 -8.48 -1.01
CA GLY A 30 9.23 -8.93 -1.30
C GLY A 30 9.80 -8.45 -2.64
N ARG A 31 9.05 -7.67 -3.38
CA ARG A 31 9.49 -7.08 -4.64
C ARG A 31 10.51 -5.96 -4.39
N LEU A 32 11.56 -5.94 -5.21
CA LEU A 32 12.51 -4.82 -5.21
C LEU A 32 11.82 -3.52 -5.61
N VAL A 33 12.12 -2.46 -4.89
CA VAL A 33 11.60 -1.13 -5.19
C VAL A 33 12.36 -0.56 -6.38
N PRO A 34 11.66 -0.11 -7.45
CA PRO A 34 12.32 0.58 -8.55
C PRO A 34 12.91 1.92 -8.09
N ASP A 35 13.82 2.48 -8.86
CA ASP A 35 14.37 3.80 -8.59
C ASP A 35 13.25 4.86 -8.63
N ILE A 36 13.00 5.46 -7.46
CA ILE A 36 12.00 6.50 -7.30
C ILE A 36 12.62 7.90 -7.42
N GLY A 37 13.92 7.99 -7.10
CA GLY A 37 14.63 9.27 -7.05
C GLY A 37 14.27 10.14 -5.85
N GLY A 38 14.86 11.33 -5.76
CA GLY A 38 14.59 12.31 -4.72
C GLY A 38 14.97 11.86 -3.31
N GLU A 39 14.34 12.48 -2.32
CA GLU A 39 14.58 12.17 -0.90
C GLU A 39 14.13 10.75 -0.54
N ILE A 40 13.00 10.32 -1.09
CA ILE A 40 12.46 8.97 -0.87
C ILE A 40 13.43 7.92 -1.41
N GLY A 41 13.92 8.10 -2.64
CA GLY A 41 14.89 7.20 -3.25
C GLY A 41 16.19 7.10 -2.45
N ARG A 42 16.70 8.23 -1.97
CA ARG A 42 17.91 8.25 -1.11
C ARG A 42 17.72 7.50 0.20
N ALA A 43 16.56 7.64 0.85
CA ALA A 43 16.25 6.92 2.08
C ALA A 43 16.17 5.40 1.83
N ILE A 44 15.57 5.00 0.72
CA ILE A 44 15.48 3.59 0.32
C ILE A 44 16.86 3.01 0.00
N ASP A 45 17.69 3.75 -0.72
CA ASP A 45 19.05 3.32 -1.12
C ASP A 45 19.98 3.14 0.08
N LYS A 46 19.77 3.93 1.16
CA LYS A 46 20.49 3.78 2.43
C LYS A 46 20.02 2.57 3.26
N GLY A 47 19.03 1.83 2.80
CA GLY A 47 18.46 0.70 3.53
C GLY A 47 17.57 1.10 4.71
N GLU A 48 17.17 2.37 4.79
CA GLU A 48 16.27 2.86 5.83
C GLU A 48 14.87 2.27 5.67
N LYS A 49 14.19 2.07 6.80
CA LYS A 49 12.78 1.70 6.77
C LYS A 49 11.96 2.93 6.36
N VAL A 50 11.18 2.78 5.31
CA VAL A 50 10.37 3.85 4.72
C VAL A 50 8.92 3.41 4.64
N ILE A 51 8.02 4.28 5.08
CA ILE A 51 6.58 4.10 4.92
C ILE A 51 6.07 5.19 3.98
N LEU A 52 5.48 4.76 2.87
CA LEU A 52 4.88 5.65 1.87
C LEU A 52 3.36 5.59 2.00
N TYR A 53 2.77 6.72 2.33
CA TYR A 53 1.32 6.88 2.41
C TYR A 53 0.82 7.64 1.17
N PHE A 54 0.01 6.96 0.37
CA PHE A 54 -0.60 7.50 -0.85
C PHE A 54 -2.03 7.95 -0.56
N TYR A 55 -2.31 9.19 -0.85
CA TYR A 55 -3.63 9.80 -0.64
C TYR A 55 -4.02 10.71 -1.81
N SER A 56 -5.28 11.10 -1.82
CA SER A 56 -5.83 12.10 -2.75
C SER A 56 -6.74 13.06 -1.99
N PRO A 57 -6.80 14.35 -2.35
CA PRO A 57 -7.71 15.31 -1.73
C PRO A 57 -9.19 14.95 -1.87
N THR A 58 -9.54 14.21 -2.93
CA THR A 58 -10.92 13.78 -3.21
C THR A 58 -11.28 12.43 -2.62
N CYS A 59 -10.35 11.76 -1.97
CA CYS A 59 -10.55 10.44 -1.38
C CYS A 59 -11.23 10.54 -0.01
N SER A 60 -12.46 10.07 0.12
CA SER A 60 -13.21 10.08 1.39
C SER A 60 -12.56 9.22 2.47
N ALA A 61 -12.10 8.01 2.12
CA ALA A 61 -11.43 7.09 3.04
C ALA A 61 -10.08 7.64 3.54
N CYS A 62 -9.41 8.47 2.74
CA CYS A 62 -8.17 9.12 3.14
C CYS A 62 -8.36 10.10 4.30
N LYS A 63 -9.55 10.67 4.45
CA LYS A 63 -9.90 11.53 5.60
C LYS A 63 -9.84 10.78 6.93
N LEU A 64 -10.05 9.48 6.91
CA LEU A 64 -9.91 8.61 8.09
C LEU A 64 -8.45 8.19 8.30
N GLN A 65 -7.71 7.92 7.23
CA GLN A 65 -6.33 7.44 7.31
C GLN A 65 -5.33 8.55 7.61
N THR A 66 -5.49 9.73 7.05
CA THR A 66 -4.54 10.84 7.19
C THR A 66 -4.28 11.23 8.65
N PRO A 67 -5.30 11.38 9.54
CA PRO A 67 -5.06 11.69 10.95
C PRO A 67 -4.22 10.63 11.66
N ILE A 68 -4.39 9.36 11.31
CA ILE A 68 -3.62 8.25 11.86
C ILE A 68 -2.15 8.37 11.44
N ILE A 69 -1.91 8.64 10.16
CA ILE A 69 -0.56 8.84 9.62
C ILE A 69 0.11 10.06 10.28
N ASP A 70 -0.59 11.18 10.39
CA ASP A 70 -0.07 12.39 11.03
C ASP A 70 0.30 12.16 12.50
N LYS A 71 -0.52 11.40 13.22
CA LYS A 71 -0.23 10.99 14.59
C LYS A 71 1.04 10.15 14.68
N LEU A 72 1.25 9.21 13.76
CA LEU A 72 2.46 8.39 13.71
C LEU A 72 3.70 9.23 13.40
N ILE A 73 3.61 10.19 12.49
CA ILE A 73 4.69 11.12 12.17
C ILE A 73 5.07 11.94 13.42
N ASN A 74 4.07 12.49 14.10
CA ASN A 74 4.28 13.36 15.27
C ASN A 74 4.76 12.61 16.51
N SER A 75 4.50 11.31 16.62
CA SER A 75 4.93 10.50 17.75
C SER A 75 6.45 10.34 17.86
N GLY A 76 7.16 10.42 16.73
CA GLY A 76 8.62 10.39 16.68
C GLY A 76 9.31 9.15 17.26
N ASN A 77 8.55 8.13 17.66
CA ASN A 77 9.06 6.97 18.40
C ASN A 77 9.55 5.84 17.49
N GLY A 78 9.51 6.02 16.19
CA GLY A 78 9.89 4.99 15.24
C GLY A 78 11.21 5.29 14.53
N LYS A 79 11.84 4.25 14.01
CA LYS A 79 13.02 4.35 13.14
C LYS A 79 12.64 4.56 11.68
N ALA A 80 11.36 4.36 11.34
CA ALA A 80 10.87 4.49 9.98
C ALA A 80 10.67 5.95 9.59
N LYS A 81 11.05 6.30 8.37
CA LYS A 81 10.69 7.57 7.75
C LYS A 81 9.34 7.43 7.06
N ILE A 82 8.43 8.35 7.33
CA ILE A 82 7.08 8.35 6.77
C ILE A 82 6.96 9.50 5.78
N PHE A 83 6.59 9.20 4.54
CA PHE A 83 6.34 10.18 3.49
C PHE A 83 4.87 10.13 3.08
N LYS A 84 4.27 11.30 2.94
CA LYS A 84 2.91 11.48 2.42
C LYS A 84 2.98 11.88 0.95
N ILE A 85 2.31 11.13 0.09
CA ILE A 85 2.34 11.34 -1.36
C ILE A 85 0.92 11.59 -1.85
N ASP A 86 0.70 12.80 -2.38
CA ASP A 86 -0.53 13.17 -3.05
C ASP A 86 -0.49 12.67 -4.50
N VAL A 87 -1.26 11.63 -4.79
CA VAL A 87 -1.28 11.01 -6.13
C VAL A 87 -1.87 11.91 -7.22
N SER A 88 -2.60 12.96 -6.84
CA SER A 88 -3.09 13.96 -7.80
C SER A 88 -1.98 14.87 -8.33
N ARG A 89 -0.89 14.99 -7.59
CA ARG A 89 0.28 15.82 -7.93
C ARG A 89 1.47 14.99 -8.40
N ASP A 90 1.70 13.85 -7.77
CA ASP A 90 2.82 12.96 -8.07
C ASP A 90 2.33 11.52 -8.26
N VAL A 91 1.80 11.27 -9.44
CA VAL A 91 1.31 9.94 -9.84
C VAL A 91 2.46 8.97 -10.15
N ASN A 92 3.65 9.47 -10.49
CA ASN A 92 4.74 8.63 -10.97
C ASN A 92 5.22 7.64 -9.91
N VAL A 93 5.36 8.07 -8.66
CA VAL A 93 5.76 7.19 -7.55
C VAL A 93 4.73 6.08 -7.33
N ALA A 94 3.44 6.44 -7.38
CA ALA A 94 2.35 5.48 -7.27
C ALA A 94 2.39 4.43 -8.39
N LEU A 95 2.57 4.87 -9.63
CA LEU A 95 2.64 3.97 -10.79
C LEU A 95 3.85 3.03 -10.71
N LYS A 96 5.02 3.54 -10.35
CA LYS A 96 6.24 2.72 -10.18
C LYS A 96 6.07 1.62 -9.14
N LEU A 97 5.34 1.87 -8.07
CA LEU A 97 5.09 0.91 -7.01
C LEU A 97 3.83 0.06 -7.25
N GLY A 98 3.08 0.33 -8.31
CA GLY A 98 1.86 -0.39 -8.61
C GLY A 98 0.70 -0.05 -7.68
N VAL A 99 0.66 1.18 -7.16
CA VAL A 99 -0.45 1.70 -6.37
C VAL A 99 -1.60 2.04 -7.31
N MET A 100 -2.74 1.38 -7.12
CA MET A 100 -3.92 1.49 -7.99
C MET A 100 -5.05 2.30 -7.37
N GLY A 101 -4.95 2.67 -6.10
CA GLY A 101 -6.01 3.40 -5.42
C GLY A 101 -5.55 4.00 -4.10
N THR A 102 -6.39 4.83 -3.51
CA THR A 102 -6.13 5.51 -2.25
C THR A 102 -7.24 5.22 -1.23
N PRO A 103 -6.93 5.20 0.07
CA PRO A 103 -5.59 5.26 0.63
C PRO A 103 -4.81 3.96 0.41
N SER A 104 -3.51 4.06 0.21
CA SER A 104 -2.61 2.92 0.18
C SER A 104 -1.36 3.23 1.00
N THR A 105 -0.84 2.23 1.70
CA THR A 105 0.36 2.37 2.51
C THR A 105 1.35 1.29 2.14
N VAL A 106 2.56 1.69 1.76
CA VAL A 106 3.63 0.78 1.36
C VAL A 106 4.76 0.87 2.38
N VAL A 107 5.14 -0.26 2.96
CA VAL A 107 6.27 -0.36 3.88
C VAL A 107 7.46 -0.93 3.13
N ILE A 108 8.56 -0.20 3.15
CA ILE A 108 9.80 -0.56 2.45
C ILE A 108 10.90 -0.74 3.48
N GLU A 109 11.62 -1.85 3.40
CA GLU A 109 12.75 -2.15 4.25
C GLU A 109 13.85 -2.84 3.43
N ASN A 110 15.09 -2.37 3.57
CA ASN A 110 16.24 -2.87 2.81
C ASN A 110 16.03 -2.90 1.28
N GLY A 111 15.37 -1.88 0.75
CA GLY A 111 15.09 -1.74 -0.69
C GLY A 111 14.00 -2.66 -1.22
N LYS A 112 13.29 -3.37 -0.36
CA LYS A 112 12.20 -4.29 -0.73
C LYS A 112 10.88 -3.88 -0.10
N ILE A 113 9.78 -4.13 -0.81
CA ILE A 113 8.44 -3.95 -0.27
C ILE A 113 8.18 -5.04 0.77
N LYS A 114 8.11 -4.64 2.04
CA LYS A 114 7.81 -5.53 3.16
C LYS A 114 6.31 -5.75 3.30
N GLU A 115 5.53 -4.69 3.19
CA GLU A 115 4.07 -4.74 3.23
C GLU A 115 3.45 -3.76 2.24
N PHE A 116 2.29 -4.14 1.75
CA PHE A 116 1.49 -3.33 0.83
C PHE A 116 0.04 -3.35 1.30
N PHE A 117 -0.39 -2.26 1.92
CA PHE A 117 -1.74 -2.12 2.42
C PHE A 117 -2.61 -1.30 1.47
N VAL A 118 -3.79 -1.79 1.18
CA VAL A 118 -4.84 -1.07 0.46
C VAL A 118 -5.99 -0.80 1.41
N GLY A 119 -6.51 0.43 1.38
CA GLY A 119 -7.57 0.86 2.28
C GLY A 119 -7.07 1.37 3.64
N VAL A 120 -7.99 1.72 4.51
CA VAL A 120 -7.70 2.25 5.83
C VAL A 120 -7.15 1.16 6.75
N LYS A 121 -6.04 1.45 7.42
CA LYS A 121 -5.44 0.59 8.43
C LYS A 121 -5.36 1.30 9.78
N SER A 122 -5.60 0.55 10.84
CA SER A 122 -5.55 1.08 12.20
C SER A 122 -4.13 1.48 12.59
N GLU A 123 -4.04 2.39 13.55
CA GLU A 123 -2.77 2.82 14.13
C GLU A 123 -1.94 1.64 14.66
N ASN A 124 -2.60 0.68 15.33
CA ASN A 124 -1.91 -0.49 15.91
C ASN A 124 -1.24 -1.36 14.85
N ILE A 125 -1.86 -1.51 13.68
CA ILE A 125 -1.27 -2.27 12.57
C ILE A 125 -0.04 -1.54 12.04
N LEU A 126 -0.14 -0.23 11.81
CA LEU A 126 0.94 0.57 11.24
C LEU A 126 2.11 0.73 12.20
N ARG A 127 1.87 0.83 13.51
CA ARG A 127 2.93 0.92 14.52
C ARG A 127 3.90 -0.26 14.53
N ARG A 128 3.46 -1.42 14.09
CA ARG A 128 4.33 -2.61 14.00
C ARG A 128 5.48 -2.43 13.01
N PHE A 129 5.37 -1.46 12.12
CA PHE A 129 6.35 -1.20 11.04
C PHE A 129 7.18 0.07 11.27
N LEU A 130 7.00 0.74 12.39
CA LEU A 130 7.82 1.92 12.75
C LEU A 130 9.20 1.57 13.24
#